data_97e3b92c38792478c927f8cf88d278c7
#
_entry.id   97e3b92c38792478c927f8cf88d278c7
#
_cell.length_a   1.000
_cell.length_b   1.000
_cell.length_c   1.000
_cell.angle_alpha   90.00
_cell.angle_beta   90.00
_cell.angle_gamma   90.00
#
_symmetry.space_group_name_H-M   'P 1'
#
loop_
_entity.id
_entity.type
_entity.pdbx_description
1 polymer ?
#
loop_
_entity_poly.entity_id
_entity_poly.type
_entity_poly.pdbx_seq_one_letter_code
_entity_poly.pdbx_strand_id
1 'polypeptide(L)'
;MAKKEFKSESKRLLDLMINSIYTHKEIFLRELISNASDAIDKLCFIALTDDKLNMSREDFKIFIKPDKENRTLTITDNGIGMDKDDLENNLGTIASSGSYKFKQEMGEKQDDIDIIGQFGVGFYSAFMVAKKITVATKKYGSDTAYKWESDGADGYEITETERDEIGTTIVLEIKDNTDEENYDEFLEQYRIQGLIKKYSDYIRYPIMMDMTHSRVKEETKGSDKPEYEDYTETETLNSMLPIWQRAKKDVKQEEYDNFYREKFMAMEKPLRTIVTSVEGVVTYKALLFIPSQAPYDYYTKEYKKGLQLYSSGVLIMDNCEELLPEHFRFVKGIVDSADLSLNISREMLQHDRHLITIAQNIEKKIKNELTSMLANDRENYEKFFNAFGRQLKYGVASDYGMHKEELQDLLMYYSSTEKKLVTLSEYVDRMKEDQKFIYFAVGENISSIDNLPQTELLRSKGYEILYCTEEIDEFSLQTLMQYKDKKFCSATNDDLGIENDENKEEEKDSSAILTFVKETLGDKVSEVVASKKLVSHPVCLTAKGGISFEMEKYFNAVQPDSGMKAQRVLELNMNHSAVKAMESAVQTDIEKAKKYAELLYNQALLIAGLPIENPGEYADLVCSLMV
;
A
#
# COMPACT_ATOMS: atom_id res chain seq x y z
N MET A 1 -17.48 -36.15 38.07
CA MET A 1 -18.15 -34.85 38.07
C MET A 1 -18.91 -34.73 36.75
N ALA A 2 -20.21 -34.45 36.80
CA ALA A 2 -21.00 -34.27 35.58
C ALA A 2 -20.62 -32.91 34.96
N LYS A 3 -20.23 -32.88 33.65
CA LYS A 3 -20.10 -31.66 32.89
C LYS A 3 -21.46 -30.94 32.88
N LYS A 4 -21.47 -29.64 33.23
CA LYS A 4 -22.66 -28.79 33.14
C LYS A 4 -22.54 -27.97 31.86
N GLU A 5 -23.61 -27.85 31.11
CA GLU A 5 -23.69 -26.96 29.95
C GLU A 5 -23.82 -25.49 30.40
N PHE A 6 -23.25 -24.57 29.58
CA PHE A 6 -23.44 -23.14 29.81
C PHE A 6 -24.89 -22.77 29.49
N LYS A 7 -25.50 -21.93 30.32
CA LYS A 7 -26.80 -21.31 30.03
C LYS A 7 -26.56 -20.00 29.30
N SER A 8 -27.29 -19.76 28.23
CA SER A 8 -27.23 -18.51 27.45
C SER A 8 -28.45 -17.63 27.74
N GLU A 9 -28.24 -16.33 27.86
CA GLU A 9 -29.29 -15.31 27.84
C GLU A 9 -29.46 -14.82 26.38
N SER A 10 -30.41 -15.40 25.66
CA SER A 10 -30.58 -15.16 24.21
C SER A 10 -30.78 -13.69 23.87
N LYS A 11 -31.55 -12.94 24.68
CA LYS A 11 -31.76 -11.50 24.50
C LYS A 11 -30.45 -10.69 24.55
N ARG A 12 -29.61 -10.96 25.55
CA ARG A 12 -28.33 -10.27 25.71
C ARG A 12 -27.31 -10.67 24.65
N LEU A 13 -27.33 -11.93 24.20
CA LEU A 13 -26.49 -12.36 23.09
C LEU A 13 -26.90 -11.68 21.79
N LEU A 14 -28.18 -11.59 21.49
CA LEU A 14 -28.66 -10.89 20.30
C LEU A 14 -28.30 -9.41 20.33
N ASP A 15 -28.45 -8.75 21.47
CA ASP A 15 -28.06 -7.35 21.66
C ASP A 15 -26.55 -7.13 21.44
N LEU A 16 -25.70 -8.02 21.97
CA LEU A 16 -24.25 -8.00 21.71
C LEU A 16 -23.93 -8.24 20.23
N MET A 17 -24.65 -9.12 19.55
CA MET A 17 -24.46 -9.39 18.13
C MET A 17 -24.84 -8.19 17.27
N ILE A 18 -25.95 -7.54 17.57
CA ILE A 18 -26.40 -6.35 16.82
C ILE A 18 -25.44 -5.19 17.01
N ASN A 19 -24.95 -4.96 18.24
CA ASN A 19 -24.24 -3.73 18.59
C ASN A 19 -22.71 -3.86 18.67
N SER A 20 -22.14 -5.08 18.57
CA SER A 20 -20.71 -5.30 18.81
C SER A 20 -19.97 -6.14 17.78
N ILE A 21 -20.67 -6.89 16.91
CA ILE A 21 -20.02 -7.74 15.91
C ILE A 21 -19.58 -6.94 14.69
N TYR A 22 -20.43 -6.01 14.24
CA TYR A 22 -20.19 -5.23 13.04
C TYR A 22 -19.77 -3.82 13.37
N THR A 23 -18.71 -3.34 12.74
CA THR A 23 -18.21 -1.97 12.94
C THR A 23 -19.03 -0.94 12.15
N HIS A 24 -19.56 -1.34 10.99
CA HIS A 24 -20.30 -0.47 10.08
C HIS A 24 -21.73 -0.97 9.88
N LYS A 25 -22.72 -0.11 10.10
CA LYS A 25 -24.14 -0.46 9.93
C LYS A 25 -24.51 -0.86 8.51
N GLU A 26 -23.87 -0.25 7.51
CA GLU A 26 -24.10 -0.51 6.08
C GLU A 26 -23.88 -1.96 5.65
N ILE A 27 -23.19 -2.75 6.47
CA ILE A 27 -22.93 -4.18 6.25
C ILE A 27 -24.21 -5.02 6.21
N PHE A 28 -25.31 -4.56 6.83
CA PHE A 28 -26.58 -5.29 6.81
C PHE A 28 -27.02 -5.64 5.39
N LEU A 29 -26.84 -4.72 4.44
CA LEU A 29 -27.25 -4.94 3.05
C LEU A 29 -26.42 -6.03 2.39
N ARG A 30 -25.10 -6.05 2.62
CA ARG A 30 -24.20 -7.11 2.17
C ARG A 30 -24.64 -8.48 2.68
N GLU A 31 -24.96 -8.57 3.97
CA GLU A 31 -25.34 -9.85 4.60
C GLU A 31 -26.68 -10.36 4.05
N LEU A 32 -27.69 -9.49 3.87
CA LEU A 32 -28.98 -9.90 3.32
C LEU A 32 -28.87 -10.31 1.85
N ILE A 33 -28.10 -9.60 1.04
CA ILE A 33 -27.84 -9.97 -0.36
C ILE A 33 -27.07 -11.31 -0.43
N SER A 34 -26.10 -11.54 0.46
CA SER A 34 -25.37 -12.81 0.53
C SER A 34 -26.29 -13.99 0.86
N ASN A 35 -27.22 -13.78 1.82
CA ASN A 35 -28.22 -14.80 2.15
C ASN A 35 -29.18 -15.08 0.99
N ALA A 36 -29.59 -14.06 0.26
CA ALA A 36 -30.42 -14.19 -0.95
C ALA A 36 -29.67 -14.96 -2.05
N SER A 37 -28.38 -14.67 -2.28
CA SER A 37 -27.53 -15.42 -3.20
C SER A 37 -27.43 -16.89 -2.81
N ASP A 38 -27.17 -17.20 -1.53
CA ASP A 38 -27.10 -18.59 -1.03
C ASP A 38 -28.43 -19.33 -1.21
N ALA A 39 -29.57 -18.65 -1.03
CA ALA A 39 -30.89 -19.24 -1.24
C ALA A 39 -31.13 -19.60 -2.72
N ILE A 40 -30.64 -18.76 -3.63
CA ILE A 40 -30.69 -19.04 -5.07
C ILE A 40 -29.73 -20.17 -5.43
N ASP A 41 -28.49 -20.19 -4.91
CA ASP A 41 -27.52 -21.27 -5.19
C ASP A 41 -28.08 -22.64 -4.79
N LYS A 42 -28.78 -22.73 -3.63
CA LYS A 42 -29.45 -23.96 -3.21
C LYS A 42 -30.53 -24.41 -4.20
N LEU A 43 -31.35 -23.48 -4.70
CA LEU A 43 -32.39 -23.80 -5.67
C LEU A 43 -31.78 -24.18 -7.02
N CYS A 44 -30.75 -23.49 -7.47
CA CYS A 44 -29.99 -23.85 -8.68
C CYS A 44 -29.44 -25.26 -8.60
N PHE A 45 -28.90 -25.65 -7.44
CA PHE A 45 -28.39 -27.01 -7.25
C PHE A 45 -29.50 -28.07 -7.36
N ILE A 46 -30.68 -27.81 -6.75
CA ILE A 46 -31.85 -28.71 -6.88
C ILE A 46 -32.30 -28.79 -8.33
N ALA A 47 -32.30 -27.67 -9.07
CA ALA A 47 -32.66 -27.64 -10.48
C ALA A 47 -31.79 -28.52 -11.39
N LEU A 48 -30.55 -28.81 -10.97
CA LEU A 48 -29.69 -29.75 -11.72
C LEU A 48 -30.17 -31.22 -11.63
N THR A 49 -31.03 -31.54 -10.66
CA THR A 49 -31.47 -32.92 -10.38
C THR A 49 -32.98 -33.09 -10.45
N ASP A 50 -33.76 -32.02 -10.48
CA ASP A 50 -35.23 -32.05 -10.53
C ASP A 50 -35.76 -31.43 -11.83
N ASP A 51 -36.16 -32.30 -12.78
CA ASP A 51 -36.70 -31.92 -14.07
C ASP A 51 -38.03 -31.13 -14.03
N LYS A 52 -38.65 -31.01 -12.82
CA LYS A 52 -39.88 -30.24 -12.66
C LYS A 52 -39.63 -28.74 -12.50
N LEU A 53 -38.41 -28.35 -12.11
CA LEU A 53 -38.02 -26.95 -12.00
C LEU A 53 -37.57 -26.43 -13.38
N ASN A 54 -38.50 -25.84 -14.10
CA ASN A 54 -38.21 -25.27 -15.43
C ASN A 54 -37.73 -23.80 -15.31
N MET A 55 -36.63 -23.58 -14.53
CA MET A 55 -36.00 -22.28 -14.38
C MET A 55 -34.58 -22.29 -14.97
N SER A 56 -34.26 -21.27 -15.73
CA SER A 56 -32.93 -21.03 -16.26
C SER A 56 -32.14 -20.11 -15.34
N ARG A 57 -30.83 -20.03 -15.50
CA ARG A 57 -29.99 -19.15 -14.69
C ARG A 57 -30.39 -17.66 -14.82
N GLU A 58 -30.99 -17.29 -15.94
CA GLU A 58 -31.43 -15.91 -16.25
C GLU A 58 -32.71 -15.52 -15.49
N ASP A 59 -33.45 -16.50 -14.97
CA ASP A 59 -34.68 -16.26 -14.22
C ASP A 59 -34.42 -15.86 -12.77
N PHE A 60 -33.22 -16.18 -12.25
CA PHE A 60 -32.84 -15.86 -10.87
C PHE A 60 -32.44 -14.42 -10.70
N LYS A 61 -32.97 -13.79 -9.65
CA LYS A 61 -32.69 -12.38 -9.36
C LYS A 61 -32.90 -12.03 -7.89
N ILE A 62 -32.26 -10.96 -7.46
CA ILE A 62 -32.50 -10.28 -6.19
C ILE A 62 -33.10 -8.92 -6.54
N PHE A 63 -34.23 -8.56 -5.95
CA PHE A 63 -34.88 -7.29 -6.20
C PHE A 63 -34.89 -6.45 -4.93
N ILE A 64 -34.46 -5.18 -5.01
CA ILE A 64 -34.42 -4.24 -3.90
C ILE A 64 -35.38 -3.09 -4.19
N LYS A 65 -36.20 -2.75 -3.20
CA LYS A 65 -37.19 -1.68 -3.32
C LYS A 65 -37.19 -0.80 -2.06
N PRO A 66 -36.59 0.39 -2.12
CA PRO A 66 -36.78 1.39 -1.07
C PRO A 66 -38.16 2.07 -1.21
N ASP A 67 -38.79 2.37 -0.06
CA ASP A 67 -40.02 3.15 0.03
C ASP A 67 -39.81 4.22 1.10
N LYS A 68 -39.62 5.45 0.67
CA LYS A 68 -39.38 6.60 1.56
C LYS A 68 -40.63 7.01 2.36
N GLU A 69 -41.83 6.87 1.77
CA GLU A 69 -43.07 7.29 2.40
C GLU A 69 -43.40 6.40 3.59
N ASN A 70 -43.24 5.07 3.41
CA ASN A 70 -43.49 4.09 4.45
C ASN A 70 -42.23 3.76 5.29
N ARG A 71 -41.07 4.36 4.96
CA ARG A 71 -39.77 4.11 5.58
C ARG A 71 -39.42 2.63 5.58
N THR A 72 -39.62 1.94 4.46
CA THR A 72 -39.32 0.53 4.31
C THR A 72 -38.28 0.26 3.23
N LEU A 73 -37.42 -0.72 3.49
CA LEU A 73 -36.51 -1.30 2.49
C LEU A 73 -36.90 -2.76 2.30
N THR A 74 -37.30 -3.13 1.09
CA THR A 74 -37.69 -4.48 0.74
C THR A 74 -36.61 -5.16 -0.07
N ILE A 75 -36.25 -6.39 0.29
CA ILE A 75 -35.29 -7.24 -0.44
C ILE A 75 -36.01 -8.56 -0.75
N THR A 76 -36.09 -8.91 -2.03
CA THR A 76 -36.78 -10.11 -2.51
C THR A 76 -35.84 -10.97 -3.33
N ASP A 77 -35.77 -12.26 -3.03
CA ASP A 77 -35.14 -13.29 -3.84
C ASP A 77 -36.17 -14.33 -4.33
N ASN A 78 -35.86 -14.97 -5.43
CA ASN A 78 -36.60 -16.12 -5.95
C ASN A 78 -35.80 -17.42 -5.75
N GLY A 79 -35.13 -17.54 -4.62
CA GLY A 79 -34.38 -18.72 -4.21
C GLY A 79 -35.27 -19.84 -3.63
N ILE A 80 -34.68 -20.77 -2.91
CA ILE A 80 -35.35 -21.99 -2.40
C ILE A 80 -36.52 -21.70 -1.44
N GLY A 81 -36.52 -20.55 -0.75
CA GLY A 81 -37.48 -20.23 0.30
C GLY A 81 -37.32 -21.05 1.57
N MET A 82 -38.24 -20.88 2.52
CA MET A 82 -38.22 -21.54 3.83
C MET A 82 -39.62 -22.05 4.20
N ASP A 83 -39.68 -23.23 4.81
CA ASP A 83 -40.86 -23.71 5.53
C ASP A 83 -40.83 -23.24 7.00
N LYS A 84 -41.82 -23.70 7.80
CA LYS A 84 -41.91 -23.30 9.22
C LYS A 84 -40.69 -23.74 10.02
N ASP A 85 -40.24 -24.98 9.80
CA ASP A 85 -39.11 -25.57 10.52
C ASP A 85 -37.79 -24.84 10.13
N ASP A 86 -37.66 -24.49 8.85
CA ASP A 86 -36.53 -23.69 8.39
C ASP A 86 -36.49 -22.28 9.05
N LEU A 87 -37.66 -21.62 9.18
CA LEU A 87 -37.77 -20.34 9.87
C LEU A 87 -37.36 -20.42 11.33
N GLU A 88 -37.83 -21.46 12.06
CA GLU A 88 -37.46 -21.69 13.46
C GLU A 88 -35.97 -22.00 13.61
N ASN A 89 -35.39 -22.80 12.70
CA ASN A 89 -34.00 -23.21 12.76
C ASN A 89 -33.00 -22.16 12.27
N ASN A 90 -33.36 -21.35 11.25
CA ASN A 90 -32.42 -20.43 10.60
C ASN A 90 -32.59 -18.99 11.09
N LEU A 91 -33.82 -18.56 11.44
CA LEU A 91 -34.10 -17.21 11.94
C LEU A 91 -34.46 -17.18 13.43
N GLY A 92 -34.98 -18.29 13.97
CA GLY A 92 -35.31 -18.43 15.39
C GLY A 92 -34.14 -18.91 16.24
N THR A 93 -33.11 -19.49 15.65
CA THR A 93 -31.94 -20.02 16.36
C THR A 93 -30.68 -19.21 16.01
N ILE A 94 -30.12 -18.51 17.00
CA ILE A 94 -28.93 -17.70 16.84
C ILE A 94 -27.70 -18.59 16.52
N ALA A 95 -26.87 -18.15 15.57
CA ALA A 95 -25.68 -18.88 15.10
C ALA A 95 -25.99 -20.26 14.46
N SER A 96 -27.17 -20.42 13.88
CA SER A 96 -27.54 -21.57 13.07
C SER A 96 -27.54 -21.19 11.59
N SER A 97 -26.64 -21.78 10.78
CA SER A 97 -26.57 -21.54 9.33
C SER A 97 -27.15 -22.72 8.57
N GLY A 98 -28.30 -22.49 7.92
CA GLY A 98 -28.90 -23.46 6.99
C GLY A 98 -28.04 -23.67 5.73
N SER A 99 -27.26 -22.67 5.34
CA SER A 99 -26.33 -22.75 4.22
C SER A 99 -25.13 -23.64 4.55
N TYR A 100 -24.59 -23.52 5.75
CA TYR A 100 -23.50 -24.39 6.22
C TYR A 100 -23.94 -25.86 6.36
N LYS A 101 -25.15 -26.11 6.91
CA LYS A 101 -25.69 -27.46 7.01
C LYS A 101 -25.89 -28.08 5.63
N PHE A 102 -26.45 -27.34 4.70
CA PHE A 102 -26.61 -27.78 3.32
C PHE A 102 -25.27 -28.14 2.65
N LYS A 103 -24.21 -27.34 2.87
CA LYS A 103 -22.86 -27.65 2.38
C LYS A 103 -22.31 -28.95 2.99
N GLN A 104 -22.53 -29.19 4.27
CA GLN A 104 -22.08 -30.42 4.92
C GLN A 104 -22.81 -31.68 4.41
N GLU A 105 -24.10 -31.60 4.10
CA GLU A 105 -24.90 -32.69 3.55
C GLU A 105 -24.49 -33.11 2.15
N MET A 106 -23.87 -32.18 1.38
CA MET A 106 -23.46 -32.43 0.01
C MET A 106 -22.20 -33.29 -0.15
N GLY A 107 -21.36 -33.44 0.87
CA GLY A 107 -20.18 -34.33 0.88
C GLY A 107 -19.20 -34.05 -0.24
N GLU A 108 -18.89 -35.05 -1.09
CA GLU A 108 -17.89 -34.94 -2.20
C GLU A 108 -18.24 -33.93 -3.32
N LYS A 109 -19.48 -33.42 -3.38
CA LYS A 109 -19.91 -32.36 -4.32
C LYS A 109 -19.74 -30.95 -3.75
N GLN A 110 -18.99 -30.82 -2.70
CA GLN A 110 -18.79 -29.57 -1.94
C GLN A 110 -18.14 -28.45 -2.75
N ASP A 111 -17.32 -28.79 -3.75
CA ASP A 111 -16.56 -27.84 -4.55
C ASP A 111 -17.40 -27.07 -5.60
N ASP A 112 -18.62 -27.57 -5.91
CA ASP A 112 -19.51 -26.95 -6.90
C ASP A 112 -20.40 -25.84 -6.31
N ILE A 113 -20.46 -25.71 -4.96
CA ILE A 113 -21.35 -24.76 -4.28
C ILE A 113 -20.53 -23.80 -3.42
N ASP A 114 -20.53 -22.55 -3.85
CA ASP A 114 -19.77 -21.48 -3.22
C ASP A 114 -20.69 -20.68 -2.26
N ILE A 115 -20.94 -21.26 -1.08
CA ILE A 115 -21.81 -20.69 -0.05
C ILE A 115 -21.11 -19.57 0.68
N ILE A 116 -21.76 -18.40 0.73
CA ILE A 116 -21.26 -17.20 1.38
C ILE A 116 -21.58 -17.20 2.88
N GLY A 117 -22.83 -17.45 3.27
CA GLY A 117 -23.34 -17.36 4.66
C GLY A 117 -23.02 -18.56 5.54
N GLN A 118 -21.89 -18.55 6.26
CA GLN A 118 -21.43 -19.69 7.05
C GLN A 118 -21.76 -19.61 8.56
N PHE A 119 -21.94 -18.40 9.12
CA PHE A 119 -21.99 -18.19 10.57
C PHE A 119 -23.39 -18.14 11.18
N GLY A 120 -24.44 -17.96 10.39
CA GLY A 120 -25.82 -17.89 10.85
C GLY A 120 -26.14 -16.66 11.72
N VAL A 121 -25.39 -15.57 11.54
CA VAL A 121 -25.57 -14.31 12.29
C VAL A 121 -25.83 -13.11 11.39
N GLY A 122 -25.51 -13.21 10.10
CA GLY A 122 -25.60 -12.10 9.14
C GLY A 122 -26.99 -11.48 9.07
N PHE A 123 -28.05 -12.30 9.14
CA PHE A 123 -29.43 -11.82 9.14
C PHE A 123 -29.73 -10.80 10.24
N TYR A 124 -29.21 -11.00 11.45
CA TYR A 124 -29.48 -10.12 12.58
C TYR A 124 -28.83 -8.74 12.45
N SER A 125 -27.86 -8.55 11.54
CA SER A 125 -27.30 -7.24 11.23
C SER A 125 -28.37 -6.25 10.74
N ALA A 126 -29.48 -6.73 10.18
CA ALA A 126 -30.60 -5.92 9.75
C ALA A 126 -31.22 -5.11 10.90
N PHE A 127 -31.18 -5.62 12.15
CA PHE A 127 -31.64 -4.86 13.33
C PHE A 127 -30.75 -3.66 13.70
N MET A 128 -29.57 -3.53 13.11
CA MET A 128 -28.78 -2.32 13.26
C MET A 128 -29.50 -1.09 12.67
N VAL A 129 -30.27 -1.31 11.59
CA VAL A 129 -30.95 -0.24 10.82
C VAL A 129 -32.48 -0.32 10.90
N ALA A 130 -33.04 -1.49 11.18
CA ALA A 130 -34.49 -1.71 11.23
C ALA A 130 -35.03 -1.76 12.67
N LYS A 131 -36.20 -1.17 12.89
CA LYS A 131 -36.97 -1.31 14.14
C LYS A 131 -37.85 -2.54 14.14
N LYS A 132 -38.24 -3.01 12.96
CA LYS A 132 -39.04 -4.23 12.76
C LYS A 132 -38.61 -4.91 11.47
N ILE A 133 -38.59 -6.22 11.46
CA ILE A 133 -38.28 -7.06 10.28
C ILE A 133 -39.44 -8.01 10.05
N THR A 134 -39.94 -8.06 8.82
CA THR A 134 -40.95 -9.01 8.37
C THR A 134 -40.37 -9.86 7.24
N VAL A 135 -40.44 -11.18 7.35
CA VAL A 135 -39.99 -12.14 6.34
C VAL A 135 -41.18 -12.94 5.85
N ALA A 136 -41.55 -12.80 4.59
CA ALA A 136 -42.56 -13.61 3.92
C ALA A 136 -41.87 -14.61 2.98
N THR A 137 -42.13 -15.92 3.12
CA THR A 137 -41.38 -16.93 2.39
C THR A 137 -42.24 -18.15 2.02
N LYS A 138 -41.91 -18.76 0.87
CA LYS A 138 -42.51 -20.00 0.42
C LYS A 138 -41.42 -20.93 -0.09
N LYS A 139 -41.29 -22.10 0.51
CA LYS A 139 -40.27 -23.09 0.15
C LYS A 139 -40.65 -23.82 -1.13
N TYR A 140 -39.67 -24.10 -1.99
CA TYR A 140 -39.85 -24.95 -3.16
C TYR A 140 -40.44 -26.31 -2.76
N GLY A 141 -41.49 -26.72 -3.45
CA GLY A 141 -42.22 -27.97 -3.15
C GLY A 141 -43.22 -27.90 -2.00
N SER A 142 -43.44 -26.72 -1.39
CA SER A 142 -44.45 -26.51 -0.33
C SER A 142 -45.66 -25.74 -0.92
N ASP A 143 -46.86 -26.14 -0.49
CA ASP A 143 -48.09 -25.46 -0.82
C ASP A 143 -48.35 -24.26 0.13
N THR A 144 -47.77 -24.27 1.32
CA THR A 144 -47.98 -23.26 2.37
C THR A 144 -46.84 -22.27 2.43
N ALA A 145 -47.20 -20.99 2.51
CA ALA A 145 -46.27 -19.88 2.76
C ALA A 145 -46.36 -19.43 4.22
N TYR A 146 -45.24 -18.90 4.73
CA TYR A 146 -45.14 -18.45 6.11
C TYR A 146 -44.61 -17.02 6.19
N LYS A 147 -45.08 -16.32 7.24
CA LYS A 147 -44.61 -14.99 7.61
C LYS A 147 -43.95 -15.08 9.00
N TRP A 148 -42.72 -14.62 9.11
CA TRP A 148 -41.97 -14.41 10.34
C TRP A 148 -41.85 -12.91 10.62
N GLU A 149 -42.10 -12.49 11.86
CA GLU A 149 -42.01 -11.07 12.26
C GLU A 149 -41.26 -10.95 13.58
N SER A 150 -40.40 -9.92 13.71
CA SER A 150 -39.72 -9.60 14.95
C SER A 150 -39.37 -8.10 14.99
N ASP A 151 -39.40 -7.53 16.18
CA ASP A 151 -38.89 -6.20 16.52
C ASP A 151 -37.52 -6.28 17.27
N GLY A 152 -36.86 -7.42 17.23
CA GLY A 152 -35.54 -7.64 17.80
C GLY A 152 -35.54 -8.54 19.03
N ALA A 153 -35.10 -8.00 20.17
CA ALA A 153 -34.76 -8.80 21.34
C ALA A 153 -35.96 -9.44 22.09
N ASP A 154 -37.19 -9.08 21.77
CA ASP A 154 -38.38 -9.56 22.49
C ASP A 154 -38.99 -10.85 21.92
N GLY A 155 -38.39 -11.39 20.85
CA GLY A 155 -38.80 -12.65 20.24
C GLY A 155 -39.31 -12.49 18.80
N TYR A 156 -40.00 -13.51 18.31
CA TYR A 156 -40.57 -13.53 16.96
C TYR A 156 -41.91 -14.28 16.92
N GLU A 157 -42.70 -14.00 15.89
CA GLU A 157 -43.94 -14.72 15.60
C GLU A 157 -43.84 -15.35 14.19
N ILE A 158 -44.42 -16.56 14.05
CA ILE A 158 -44.58 -17.23 12.75
C ILE A 158 -46.05 -17.49 12.52
N THR A 159 -46.55 -16.99 11.38
CA THR A 159 -47.96 -17.20 10.95
C THR A 159 -47.99 -17.69 9.51
N GLU A 160 -49.07 -18.40 9.14
CA GLU A 160 -49.32 -18.72 7.73
C GLU A 160 -49.69 -17.46 6.97
N THR A 161 -49.28 -17.37 5.71
CA THR A 161 -49.60 -16.24 4.84
C THR A 161 -49.86 -16.72 3.41
N GLU A 162 -50.39 -15.87 2.58
CA GLU A 162 -50.58 -16.13 1.16
C GLU A 162 -49.36 -15.62 0.36
N ARG A 163 -48.77 -16.49 -0.45
CA ARG A 163 -47.73 -16.17 -1.40
C ARG A 163 -47.73 -17.18 -2.53
N ASP A 164 -47.82 -16.72 -3.77
CA ASP A 164 -47.87 -17.58 -4.95
C ASP A 164 -46.49 -18.05 -5.37
N GLU A 165 -45.49 -17.15 -5.35
CA GLU A 165 -44.14 -17.42 -5.83
C GLU A 165 -43.25 -17.99 -4.75
N ILE A 166 -42.36 -18.93 -5.14
CA ILE A 166 -41.28 -19.43 -4.28
C ILE A 166 -40.24 -18.32 -4.00
N GLY A 167 -39.48 -18.49 -2.91
CA GLY A 167 -38.44 -17.53 -2.50
C GLY A 167 -38.79 -16.78 -1.24
N THR A 168 -38.05 -15.68 -0.98
CA THR A 168 -38.16 -14.93 0.27
C THR A 168 -38.26 -13.42 -0.01
N THR A 169 -39.10 -12.74 0.72
CA THR A 169 -39.19 -11.29 0.78
C THR A 169 -38.95 -10.82 2.19
N ILE A 170 -37.96 -9.96 2.38
CA ILE A 170 -37.61 -9.33 3.66
C ILE A 170 -38.00 -7.86 3.59
N VAL A 171 -38.83 -7.41 4.51
CA VAL A 171 -39.21 -6.01 4.66
C VAL A 171 -38.60 -5.46 5.94
N LEU A 172 -37.79 -4.44 5.83
CA LEU A 172 -37.17 -3.71 6.92
C LEU A 172 -37.92 -2.42 7.16
N GLU A 173 -38.56 -2.24 8.33
CA GLU A 173 -39.04 -0.93 8.77
C GLU A 173 -37.86 -0.16 9.35
N ILE A 174 -37.35 0.83 8.61
CA ILE A 174 -36.13 1.57 8.95
C ILE A 174 -36.37 2.45 10.18
N LYS A 175 -35.39 2.48 11.09
CA LYS A 175 -35.38 3.30 12.31
C LYS A 175 -35.52 4.77 11.98
N ASP A 176 -36.07 5.53 12.92
CA ASP A 176 -36.12 6.97 12.82
C ASP A 176 -34.74 7.58 13.00
N ASN A 177 -34.46 8.70 12.36
CA ASN A 177 -33.20 9.43 12.50
C ASN A 177 -33.04 9.92 13.95
N THR A 178 -31.79 9.99 14.39
CA THR A 178 -31.39 10.58 15.67
C THR A 178 -30.47 11.78 15.42
N ASP A 179 -30.09 12.49 16.46
CA ASP A 179 -29.11 13.60 16.34
C ASP A 179 -27.73 13.14 15.84
N GLU A 180 -27.38 11.86 16.06
CA GLU A 180 -26.08 11.27 15.70
C GLU A 180 -26.14 10.41 14.43
N GLU A 181 -27.34 9.92 14.02
CA GLU A 181 -27.49 8.89 13.01
C GLU A 181 -28.59 9.23 12.00
N ASN A 182 -28.25 9.16 10.72
CA ASN A 182 -29.19 9.38 9.62
C ASN A 182 -29.53 8.04 8.94
N TYR A 183 -30.62 7.40 9.35
CA TYR A 183 -31.06 6.13 8.77
C TYR A 183 -31.78 6.30 7.42
N ASP A 184 -32.22 7.52 7.06
CA ASP A 184 -32.85 7.80 5.77
C ASP A 184 -31.92 7.55 4.60
N GLU A 185 -30.58 7.57 4.84
CA GLU A 185 -29.60 7.24 3.81
C GLU A 185 -29.83 5.86 3.19
N PHE A 186 -30.34 4.89 3.96
CA PHE A 186 -30.63 3.54 3.48
C PHE A 186 -31.92 3.41 2.66
N LEU A 187 -32.63 4.51 2.46
CA LEU A 187 -33.79 4.65 1.56
C LEU A 187 -33.43 5.43 0.28
N GLU A 188 -32.20 5.96 0.20
CA GLU A 188 -31.74 6.71 -0.97
C GLU A 188 -31.22 5.77 -2.06
N GLN A 189 -31.80 5.86 -3.28
CA GLN A 189 -31.46 4.95 -4.39
C GLN A 189 -29.96 4.93 -4.72
N TYR A 190 -29.30 6.09 -4.78
CA TYR A 190 -27.87 6.17 -5.11
C TYR A 190 -26.97 5.67 -3.97
N ARG A 191 -27.42 5.79 -2.72
CA ARG A 191 -26.71 5.22 -1.57
C ARG A 191 -26.76 3.69 -1.61
N ILE A 192 -27.93 3.12 -1.87
CA ILE A 192 -28.12 1.67 -2.03
C ILE A 192 -27.25 1.16 -3.20
N GLN A 193 -27.32 1.83 -4.37
CA GLN A 193 -26.49 1.49 -5.52
C GLN A 193 -25.00 1.51 -5.16
N GLY A 194 -24.54 2.55 -4.46
CA GLY A 194 -23.15 2.67 -3.99
C GLY A 194 -22.73 1.53 -3.06
N LEU A 195 -23.59 1.11 -2.13
CA LEU A 195 -23.35 -0.01 -1.23
C LEU A 195 -23.28 -1.35 -1.98
N ILE A 196 -24.17 -1.57 -2.94
CA ILE A 196 -24.15 -2.77 -3.79
C ILE A 196 -22.86 -2.82 -4.60
N LYS A 197 -22.48 -1.71 -5.24
CA LYS A 197 -21.22 -1.61 -6.00
C LYS A 197 -19.99 -1.84 -5.12
N LYS A 198 -20.03 -1.38 -3.87
CA LYS A 198 -18.92 -1.57 -2.94
C LYS A 198 -18.77 -3.01 -2.47
N TYR A 199 -19.84 -3.61 -1.97
CA TYR A 199 -19.76 -4.87 -1.21
C TYR A 199 -20.23 -6.10 -1.97
N SER A 200 -21.13 -5.96 -2.95
CA SER A 200 -21.86 -7.05 -3.60
C SER A 200 -21.82 -6.99 -5.13
N ASP A 201 -20.91 -6.21 -5.71
CA ASP A 201 -20.83 -5.99 -7.16
C ASP A 201 -20.64 -7.30 -7.95
N TYR A 202 -20.01 -8.30 -7.36
CA TYR A 202 -19.68 -9.56 -8.01
C TYR A 202 -20.49 -10.77 -7.50
N ILE A 203 -21.61 -10.50 -6.85
CA ILE A 203 -22.64 -11.54 -6.62
C ILE A 203 -23.13 -12.06 -7.96
N ARG A 204 -23.25 -13.37 -8.10
CA ARG A 204 -23.48 -14.08 -9.38
C ARG A 204 -24.83 -13.83 -10.04
N TYR A 205 -25.77 -13.31 -9.27
CA TYR A 205 -27.15 -13.04 -9.71
C TYR A 205 -27.39 -11.55 -9.85
N PRO A 206 -28.26 -11.14 -10.82
CA PRO A 206 -28.59 -9.73 -10.98
C PRO A 206 -29.30 -9.19 -9.74
N ILE A 207 -28.75 -8.09 -9.21
CA ILE A 207 -29.37 -7.30 -8.15
C ILE A 207 -30.05 -6.13 -8.83
N MET A 208 -31.37 -6.13 -8.81
CA MET A 208 -32.19 -5.19 -9.57
C MET A 208 -32.88 -4.21 -8.64
N MET A 209 -33.06 -3.00 -9.12
CA MET A 209 -33.79 -1.94 -8.43
C MET A 209 -34.43 -1.00 -9.46
N ASP A 210 -35.60 -0.47 -9.12
CA ASP A 210 -36.22 0.59 -9.89
C ASP A 210 -35.50 1.90 -9.59
N MET A 211 -34.81 2.46 -10.60
CA MET A 211 -34.08 3.72 -10.51
C MET A 211 -34.89 4.84 -11.12
N THR A 212 -35.02 5.94 -10.41
CA THR A 212 -35.67 7.15 -10.92
C THR A 212 -34.62 8.12 -11.45
N HIS A 213 -34.74 8.48 -12.70
CA HIS A 213 -33.89 9.43 -13.40
C HIS A 213 -34.71 10.62 -13.88
N SER A 214 -34.03 11.76 -14.05
CA SER A 214 -34.62 12.96 -14.64
C SER A 214 -34.04 13.18 -16.04
N ARG A 215 -34.91 13.42 -17.02
CA ARG A 215 -34.51 13.82 -18.37
C ARG A 215 -35.20 15.11 -18.79
N VAL A 216 -34.55 15.84 -19.70
CA VAL A 216 -35.17 17.03 -20.30
C VAL A 216 -36.34 16.58 -21.17
N LYS A 217 -37.52 17.19 -20.95
CA LYS A 217 -38.69 16.97 -21.82
C LYS A 217 -38.36 17.32 -23.26
N GLU A 218 -38.74 16.45 -24.20
CA GLU A 218 -38.47 16.66 -25.62
C GLU A 218 -39.01 18.01 -26.15
N GLU A 219 -40.13 18.48 -25.59
CA GLU A 219 -40.78 19.76 -25.94
C GLU A 219 -39.96 20.99 -25.60
N THR A 220 -39.05 20.89 -24.61
CA THR A 220 -38.22 22.00 -24.11
C THR A 220 -36.73 21.80 -24.39
N LYS A 221 -36.39 20.76 -25.17
CA LYS A 221 -35.02 20.45 -25.54
C LYS A 221 -34.44 21.56 -26.44
N GLY A 222 -33.45 22.26 -25.91
CA GLY A 222 -32.85 23.43 -26.58
C GLY A 222 -33.45 24.79 -26.24
N SER A 223 -34.38 24.88 -25.31
CA SER A 223 -34.86 26.14 -24.76
C SER A 223 -33.89 26.70 -23.69
N ASP A 224 -33.94 28.03 -23.46
CA ASP A 224 -33.14 28.68 -22.41
C ASP A 224 -33.51 28.22 -20.98
N LYS A 225 -34.66 27.55 -20.83
CA LYS A 225 -35.12 26.96 -19.56
C LYS A 225 -35.70 25.58 -19.84
N PRO A 226 -34.86 24.53 -19.84
CA PRO A 226 -35.33 23.19 -20.04
C PRO A 226 -36.20 22.72 -18.84
N GLU A 227 -37.35 22.12 -19.13
CA GLU A 227 -38.14 21.42 -18.14
C GLU A 227 -37.72 19.97 -18.07
N TYR A 228 -37.73 19.41 -16.85
CA TYR A 228 -37.35 18.01 -16.59
C TYR A 228 -38.59 17.18 -16.27
N GLU A 229 -38.56 15.93 -16.66
CA GLU A 229 -39.52 14.90 -16.26
C GLU A 229 -38.79 13.72 -15.63
N ASP A 230 -39.37 13.17 -14.56
CA ASP A 230 -38.82 11.95 -13.95
C ASP A 230 -39.40 10.72 -14.64
N TYR A 231 -38.56 9.73 -14.83
CA TYR A 231 -38.95 8.42 -15.33
C TYR A 231 -38.28 7.34 -14.50
N THR A 232 -38.93 6.19 -14.38
CA THR A 232 -38.40 5.03 -13.63
C THR A 232 -38.07 3.90 -14.59
N GLU A 233 -36.88 3.32 -14.38
CA GLU A 233 -36.39 2.17 -15.13
C GLU A 233 -35.82 1.14 -14.18
N THR A 234 -36.10 -0.15 -14.42
CA THR A 234 -35.50 -1.23 -13.63
C THR A 234 -34.10 -1.51 -14.13
N GLU A 235 -33.09 -1.32 -13.27
CA GLU A 235 -31.68 -1.50 -13.59
C GLU A 235 -31.07 -2.66 -12.81
N THR A 236 -30.08 -3.32 -13.45
CA THR A 236 -29.17 -4.24 -12.76
C THR A 236 -28.00 -3.45 -12.19
N LEU A 237 -27.86 -3.46 -10.87
CA LEU A 237 -26.91 -2.61 -10.16
C LEU A 237 -25.52 -3.20 -10.01
N ASN A 238 -25.36 -4.54 -10.16
CA ASN A 238 -24.10 -5.23 -9.98
C ASN A 238 -23.51 -5.74 -11.30
N SER A 239 -22.21 -6.01 -11.29
CA SER A 239 -21.46 -6.47 -12.49
C SER A 239 -21.42 -7.99 -12.63
N MET A 240 -21.77 -8.75 -11.60
CA MET A 240 -21.86 -10.21 -11.51
C MET A 240 -20.57 -10.98 -11.79
N LEU A 241 -19.89 -10.73 -12.90
CA LEU A 241 -18.69 -11.47 -13.31
C LEU A 241 -17.44 -10.60 -13.17
N PRO A 242 -16.60 -10.84 -12.16
CA PRO A 242 -15.38 -10.07 -11.96
C PRO A 242 -14.34 -10.35 -13.05
N ILE A 243 -13.64 -9.29 -13.47
CA ILE A 243 -12.65 -9.37 -14.55
C ILE A 243 -11.50 -10.33 -14.24
N TRP A 244 -11.13 -10.49 -12.96
CA TRP A 244 -10.05 -11.41 -12.51
C TRP A 244 -10.45 -12.88 -12.49
N GLN A 245 -11.75 -13.18 -12.61
CA GLN A 245 -12.23 -14.56 -12.74
C GLN A 245 -12.32 -15.03 -14.19
N ARG A 246 -12.31 -14.08 -15.15
CA ARG A 246 -12.29 -14.39 -16.58
C ARG A 246 -10.92 -14.95 -17.00
N ALA A 247 -10.89 -15.84 -17.97
CA ALA A 247 -9.63 -16.37 -18.48
C ALA A 247 -8.79 -15.23 -19.09
N LYS A 248 -7.50 -15.16 -18.76
CA LYS A 248 -6.60 -14.07 -19.21
C LYS A 248 -6.62 -13.84 -20.73
N LYS A 249 -6.80 -14.90 -21.51
CA LYS A 249 -6.89 -14.84 -22.99
C LYS A 249 -8.15 -14.12 -23.50
N ASP A 250 -9.20 -14.05 -22.68
CA ASP A 250 -10.50 -13.49 -23.04
C ASP A 250 -10.67 -12.03 -22.58
N VAL A 251 -9.64 -11.45 -21.93
CA VAL A 251 -9.64 -10.08 -21.43
C VAL A 251 -8.55 -9.30 -22.15
N LYS A 252 -8.92 -8.18 -22.76
CA LYS A 252 -7.98 -7.26 -23.41
C LYS A 252 -7.29 -6.38 -22.38
N GLN A 253 -6.06 -5.94 -22.68
CA GLN A 253 -5.32 -5.03 -21.81
C GLN A 253 -6.10 -3.73 -21.52
N GLU A 254 -6.83 -3.22 -22.50
CA GLU A 254 -7.65 -2.02 -22.34
C GLU A 254 -8.76 -2.18 -21.29
N GLU A 255 -9.34 -3.39 -21.16
CA GLU A 255 -10.34 -3.68 -20.13
C GLU A 255 -9.71 -3.62 -18.72
N TYR A 256 -8.47 -4.14 -18.55
CA TYR A 256 -7.73 -4.02 -17.28
C TYR A 256 -7.36 -2.57 -16.97
N ASP A 257 -6.94 -1.80 -17.98
CA ASP A 257 -6.57 -0.39 -17.82
C ASP A 257 -7.79 0.45 -17.42
N ASN A 258 -8.96 0.20 -18.02
CA ASN A 258 -10.22 0.86 -17.67
C ASN A 258 -10.66 0.48 -16.25
N PHE A 259 -10.65 -0.82 -15.95
CA PHE A 259 -10.97 -1.33 -14.63
C PHE A 259 -10.09 -0.66 -13.54
N TYR A 260 -8.78 -0.55 -13.78
CA TYR A 260 -7.86 0.10 -12.85
C TYR A 260 -8.24 1.57 -12.63
N ARG A 261 -8.49 2.32 -13.70
CA ARG A 261 -8.86 3.74 -13.61
C ARG A 261 -10.17 3.95 -12.86
N GLU A 262 -11.18 3.16 -13.14
CA GLU A 262 -12.50 3.26 -12.50
C GLU A 262 -12.45 2.82 -11.04
N LYS A 263 -11.85 1.65 -10.77
CA LYS A 263 -11.86 1.05 -9.42
C LYS A 263 -10.99 1.81 -8.41
N PHE A 264 -9.86 2.33 -8.87
CA PHE A 264 -8.89 3.03 -8.01
C PHE A 264 -8.85 4.54 -8.26
N MET A 265 -9.81 5.09 -9.02
CA MET A 265 -9.92 6.52 -9.36
C MET A 265 -8.62 7.08 -9.94
N ALA A 266 -7.89 6.27 -10.72
CA ALA A 266 -6.60 6.63 -11.27
C ALA A 266 -6.78 7.42 -12.60
N MET A 267 -6.01 8.49 -12.77
CA MET A 267 -6.05 9.29 -14.00
C MET A 267 -5.37 8.59 -15.17
N GLU A 268 -4.30 7.84 -14.88
CA GLU A 268 -3.48 7.17 -15.88
C GLU A 268 -3.62 5.65 -15.81
N LYS A 269 -3.22 4.99 -16.88
CA LYS A 269 -3.14 3.52 -16.90
C LYS A 269 -1.97 3.03 -16.04
N PRO A 270 -2.02 1.79 -15.54
CA PRO A 270 -0.92 1.21 -14.80
C PRO A 270 0.28 0.90 -15.72
N LEU A 271 1.49 0.92 -15.17
CA LEU A 271 2.70 0.47 -15.88
C LEU A 271 2.68 -1.04 -16.14
N ARG A 272 2.11 -1.79 -15.21
CA ARG A 272 1.97 -3.25 -15.31
C ARG A 272 0.67 -3.73 -14.70
N THR A 273 0.11 -4.75 -15.33
CA THR A 273 -1.03 -5.53 -14.85
C THR A 273 -0.58 -6.97 -14.63
N ILE A 274 -0.73 -7.45 -13.41
CA ILE A 274 -0.35 -8.79 -12.99
C ILE A 274 -1.63 -9.60 -12.74
N VAL A 275 -1.86 -10.63 -13.56
CA VAL A 275 -2.98 -11.56 -13.38
C VAL A 275 -2.40 -12.89 -12.95
N THR A 276 -2.89 -13.43 -11.84
CA THR A 276 -2.46 -14.74 -11.34
C THR A 276 -3.65 -15.55 -10.84
N SER A 277 -3.61 -16.85 -11.09
CA SER A 277 -4.51 -17.84 -10.54
C SER A 277 -3.65 -18.96 -9.97
N VAL A 278 -3.86 -19.29 -8.72
CA VAL A 278 -3.11 -20.32 -8.00
C VAL A 278 -4.11 -21.34 -7.48
N GLU A 279 -3.84 -22.61 -7.77
CA GLU A 279 -4.55 -23.76 -7.26
C GLU A 279 -3.54 -24.65 -6.53
N GLY A 280 -3.76 -24.95 -5.25
CA GLY A 280 -2.82 -25.73 -4.45
C GLY A 280 -3.25 -25.84 -2.98
N VAL A 281 -2.31 -25.65 -2.05
CA VAL A 281 -2.59 -25.62 -0.60
C VAL A 281 -3.57 -24.49 -0.25
N VAL A 282 -3.54 -23.41 -1.01
CA VAL A 282 -4.50 -22.32 -0.99
C VAL A 282 -4.86 -21.95 -2.41
N THR A 283 -6.15 -21.80 -2.68
CA THR A 283 -6.68 -21.38 -3.98
C THR A 283 -7.03 -19.91 -3.93
N TYR A 284 -6.47 -19.13 -4.85
CA TYR A 284 -6.80 -17.72 -4.99
C TYR A 284 -6.57 -17.19 -6.39
N LYS A 285 -7.26 -16.12 -6.73
CA LYS A 285 -7.01 -15.31 -7.92
C LYS A 285 -6.60 -13.91 -7.49
N ALA A 286 -5.65 -13.32 -8.20
CA ALA A 286 -5.26 -11.93 -7.94
C ALA A 286 -5.09 -11.16 -9.24
N LEU A 287 -5.54 -9.90 -9.20
CA LEU A 287 -5.35 -8.88 -10.22
C LEU A 287 -4.66 -7.69 -9.56
N LEU A 288 -3.37 -7.51 -9.88
CA LEU A 288 -2.54 -6.48 -9.28
C LEU A 288 -2.06 -5.48 -10.32
N PHE A 289 -1.86 -4.24 -9.89
CA PHE A 289 -1.43 -3.15 -10.74
C PHE A 289 -0.24 -2.43 -10.13
N ILE A 290 0.77 -2.15 -10.96
CA ILE A 290 1.86 -1.25 -10.62
C ILE A 290 1.50 0.12 -11.21
N PRO A 291 1.22 1.14 -10.37
CA PRO A 291 0.87 2.49 -10.83
C PRO A 291 1.98 3.17 -11.61
N SER A 292 1.63 4.13 -12.47
CA SER A 292 2.58 4.98 -13.19
C SER A 292 3.10 6.16 -12.36
N GLN A 293 2.31 6.60 -11.38
CA GLN A 293 2.61 7.76 -10.54
C GLN A 293 2.23 7.48 -9.08
N ALA A 294 2.97 8.09 -8.17
CA ALA A 294 2.62 8.07 -6.75
C ALA A 294 1.45 9.05 -6.51
N PRO A 295 0.42 8.64 -5.74
CA PRO A 295 -0.60 9.56 -5.27
C PRO A 295 0.01 10.70 -4.44
N TYR A 296 -0.67 11.86 -4.39
CA TYR A 296 -0.17 13.03 -3.67
C TYR A 296 0.02 12.77 -2.16
N ASP A 297 -0.78 11.88 -1.59
CA ASP A 297 -0.77 11.47 -0.17
C ASP A 297 0.14 10.27 0.13
N TYR A 298 0.86 9.75 -0.89
CA TYR A 298 1.60 8.49 -0.80
C TYR A 298 2.58 8.41 0.38
N TYR A 299 3.24 9.52 0.71
CA TYR A 299 4.20 9.62 1.80
C TYR A 299 3.60 10.23 3.08
N THR A 300 2.27 10.36 3.16
CA THR A 300 1.57 10.86 4.35
C THR A 300 1.03 9.70 5.20
N LYS A 301 0.52 10.04 6.41
CA LYS A 301 -0.12 9.05 7.31
C LYS A 301 -1.52 8.65 6.85
N GLU A 302 -2.13 9.44 6.00
CA GLU A 302 -3.47 9.19 5.44
C GLU A 302 -3.46 8.10 4.39
N TYR A 303 -2.31 7.85 3.73
CA TYR A 303 -2.20 6.80 2.72
C TYR A 303 -2.35 5.42 3.34
N LYS A 304 -3.36 4.70 2.88
CA LYS A 304 -3.62 3.32 3.29
C LYS A 304 -3.03 2.35 2.27
N LYS A 305 -2.08 1.52 2.73
CA LYS A 305 -1.60 0.40 1.93
C LYS A 305 -2.59 -0.75 2.00
N GLY A 306 -2.49 -1.68 1.08
CA GLY A 306 -3.25 -2.92 1.10
C GLY A 306 -3.94 -3.20 -0.23
N LEU A 307 -4.34 -4.47 -0.36
CA LEU A 307 -5.12 -4.95 -1.48
C LEU A 307 -6.57 -5.15 -1.04
N GLN A 308 -7.50 -4.98 -1.98
CA GLN A 308 -8.88 -5.36 -1.72
C GLN A 308 -8.97 -6.89 -1.62
N LEU A 309 -9.57 -7.37 -0.56
CA LEU A 309 -9.76 -8.79 -0.32
C LEU A 309 -11.22 -9.16 -0.55
N TYR A 310 -11.43 -10.10 -1.45
CA TYR A 310 -12.72 -10.69 -1.76
C TYR A 310 -12.77 -12.16 -1.33
N SER A 311 -13.95 -12.64 -1.04
CA SER A 311 -14.26 -14.05 -0.88
C SER A 311 -15.63 -14.32 -1.50
N SER A 312 -15.67 -15.23 -2.47
CA SER A 312 -16.90 -15.62 -3.19
C SER A 312 -17.68 -14.44 -3.78
N GLY A 313 -16.95 -13.44 -4.36
CA GLY A 313 -17.55 -12.26 -4.97
C GLY A 313 -18.00 -11.17 -4.01
N VAL A 314 -17.76 -11.34 -2.70
CA VAL A 314 -18.11 -10.36 -1.65
C VAL A 314 -16.84 -9.67 -1.15
N LEU A 315 -16.86 -8.35 -1.06
CA LEU A 315 -15.76 -7.58 -0.48
C LEU A 315 -15.69 -7.81 1.03
N ILE A 316 -14.52 -8.27 1.49
CA ILE A 316 -14.20 -8.52 2.88
C ILE A 316 -13.47 -7.33 3.50
N MET A 317 -12.40 -6.88 2.85
CA MET A 317 -11.58 -5.75 3.30
C MET A 317 -11.19 -4.87 2.11
N ASP A 318 -11.34 -3.55 2.26
CA ASP A 318 -10.91 -2.58 1.25
C ASP A 318 -9.38 -2.45 1.18
N ASN A 319 -8.71 -2.63 2.32
CA ASN A 319 -7.26 -2.51 2.45
C ASN A 319 -6.74 -3.59 3.40
N CYS A 320 -6.47 -4.77 2.86
CA CYS A 320 -5.80 -5.84 3.60
C CYS A 320 -4.30 -5.57 3.60
N GLU A 321 -3.80 -4.98 4.69
CA GLU A 321 -2.41 -4.55 4.82
C GLU A 321 -1.43 -5.72 4.89
N GLU A 322 -1.88 -6.87 5.40
CA GLU A 322 -1.11 -8.09 5.56
C GLU A 322 -0.72 -8.73 4.22
N LEU A 323 -1.41 -8.42 3.13
CA LEU A 323 -1.12 -8.94 1.81
C LEU A 323 0.06 -8.28 1.12
N LEU A 324 0.55 -7.13 1.63
CA LEU A 324 1.65 -6.40 1.03
C LEU A 324 2.69 -6.02 2.08
N PRO A 325 3.98 -6.30 1.85
CA PRO A 325 5.05 -5.74 2.65
C PRO A 325 5.14 -4.22 2.43
N GLU A 326 5.81 -3.53 3.36
CA GLU A 326 5.90 -2.06 3.31
C GLU A 326 6.60 -1.55 2.04
N HIS A 327 7.59 -2.26 1.56
CA HIS A 327 8.34 -1.87 0.36
C HIS A 327 7.54 -2.00 -0.96
N PHE A 328 6.41 -2.73 -0.96
CA PHE A 328 5.48 -2.84 -2.09
C PHE A 328 4.13 -2.15 -1.85
N ARG A 329 4.05 -1.24 -0.88
CA ARG A 329 2.82 -0.51 -0.53
C ARG A 329 2.17 0.26 -1.69
N PHE A 330 2.92 0.51 -2.77
CA PHE A 330 2.41 1.19 -3.97
C PHE A 330 1.50 0.31 -4.82
N VAL A 331 1.56 -1.02 -4.68
CA VAL A 331 0.74 -1.93 -5.48
C VAL A 331 -0.73 -1.77 -5.10
N LYS A 332 -1.57 -1.65 -6.12
CA LYS A 332 -3.02 -1.67 -5.99
C LYS A 332 -3.56 -2.95 -6.60
N GLY A 333 -4.71 -3.40 -6.14
CA GLY A 333 -5.30 -4.60 -6.74
C GLY A 333 -6.26 -5.34 -5.83
N ILE A 334 -6.58 -6.53 -6.28
CA ILE A 334 -7.60 -7.39 -5.70
C ILE A 334 -7.02 -8.79 -5.52
N VAL A 335 -7.39 -9.40 -4.40
CA VAL A 335 -7.20 -10.83 -4.11
C VAL A 335 -8.55 -11.42 -3.81
N ASP A 336 -8.87 -12.54 -4.43
CA ASP A 336 -10.13 -13.27 -4.24
C ASP A 336 -9.81 -14.72 -3.88
N SER A 337 -10.24 -15.17 -2.69
CA SER A 337 -10.02 -16.53 -2.19
C SER A 337 -11.20 -16.98 -1.34
N ALA A 338 -11.68 -18.19 -1.61
CA ALA A 338 -12.72 -18.85 -0.80
C ALA A 338 -12.15 -19.60 0.41
N ASP A 339 -10.82 -19.84 0.44
CA ASP A 339 -10.15 -20.69 1.46
C ASP A 339 -9.79 -19.92 2.74
N LEU A 340 -10.12 -18.63 2.84
CA LEU A 340 -9.77 -17.80 3.98
C LEU A 340 -10.66 -18.06 5.18
N SER A 341 -10.05 -18.17 6.35
CA SER A 341 -10.76 -18.26 7.63
C SER A 341 -11.22 -16.89 8.08
N LEU A 342 -12.44 -16.51 7.70
CA LEU A 342 -13.04 -15.23 8.06
C LEU A 342 -13.56 -15.29 9.51
N ASN A 343 -13.50 -14.15 10.21
CA ASN A 343 -14.23 -13.98 11.47
C ASN A 343 -15.74 -13.83 11.22
N ILE A 344 -16.53 -13.77 12.28
CA ILE A 344 -17.99 -13.68 12.20
C ILE A 344 -18.45 -12.43 11.43
N SER A 345 -17.79 -11.28 11.65
CA SER A 345 -18.13 -10.02 10.97
C SER A 345 -17.58 -9.93 9.53
N ARG A 346 -16.67 -10.82 9.16
CA ARG A 346 -15.89 -10.76 7.91
C ARG A 346 -15.11 -9.44 7.73
N GLU A 347 -14.92 -8.67 8.79
CA GLU A 347 -14.16 -7.41 8.77
C GLU A 347 -12.70 -7.59 9.20
N MET A 348 -12.39 -8.74 9.82
CA MET A 348 -11.03 -9.08 10.27
C MET A 348 -10.70 -10.53 9.93
N LEU A 349 -9.43 -10.77 9.66
CA LEU A 349 -8.87 -12.11 9.49
C LEU A 349 -8.26 -12.56 10.81
N GLN A 350 -8.51 -13.79 11.21
CA GLN A 350 -7.82 -14.40 12.36
C GLN A 350 -6.53 -15.01 11.83
N HIS A 351 -5.35 -14.53 12.25
CA HIS A 351 -3.99 -15.08 11.98
C HIS A 351 -3.99 -16.31 11.03
N ASP A 352 -4.44 -16.07 9.78
CA ASP A 352 -4.68 -17.14 8.83
C ASP A 352 -3.38 -17.52 8.13
N ARG A 353 -2.98 -18.78 8.21
CA ARG A 353 -1.82 -19.30 7.49
C ARG A 353 -1.97 -19.18 5.98
N HIS A 354 -3.20 -19.28 5.46
CA HIS A 354 -3.48 -19.11 4.03
C HIS A 354 -3.17 -17.67 3.60
N LEU A 355 -3.56 -16.68 4.41
CA LEU A 355 -3.25 -15.27 4.13
C LEU A 355 -1.75 -15.02 4.03
N ILE A 356 -0.96 -15.57 4.97
CA ILE A 356 0.51 -15.45 4.95
C ILE A 356 1.08 -16.09 3.67
N THR A 357 0.57 -17.26 3.29
CA THR A 357 1.00 -17.95 2.06
C THR A 357 0.66 -17.13 0.81
N ILE A 358 -0.54 -16.54 0.76
CA ILE A 358 -0.96 -15.66 -0.34
C ILE A 358 -0.04 -14.45 -0.40
N ALA A 359 0.24 -13.79 0.74
CA ALA A 359 1.12 -12.61 0.81
C ALA A 359 2.52 -12.90 0.27
N GLN A 360 3.14 -14.01 0.70
CA GLN A 360 4.47 -14.43 0.21
C GLN A 360 4.49 -14.71 -1.29
N ASN A 361 3.45 -15.33 -1.82
CA ASN A 361 3.33 -15.59 -3.26
C ASN A 361 3.15 -14.29 -4.06
N ILE A 362 2.35 -13.36 -3.54
CA ILE A 362 2.13 -12.03 -4.13
C ILE A 362 3.44 -11.24 -4.15
N GLU A 363 4.15 -11.18 -3.03
CA GLU A 363 5.44 -10.51 -2.91
C GLU A 363 6.45 -11.02 -3.95
N LYS A 364 6.60 -12.34 -4.04
CA LYS A 364 7.46 -12.98 -5.04
C LYS A 364 7.01 -12.65 -6.48
N LYS A 365 5.71 -12.60 -6.72
CA LYS A 365 5.18 -12.29 -8.04
C LYS A 365 5.44 -10.84 -8.43
N ILE A 366 5.27 -9.90 -7.52
CA ILE A 366 5.59 -8.47 -7.74
C ILE A 366 7.08 -8.30 -8.01
N LYS A 367 7.96 -8.90 -7.19
CA LYS A 367 9.41 -8.87 -7.40
C LYS A 367 9.79 -9.37 -8.79
N ASN A 368 9.26 -10.53 -9.20
CA ASN A 368 9.55 -11.12 -10.51
C ASN A 368 9.09 -10.21 -11.66
N GLU A 369 7.95 -9.56 -11.51
CA GLU A 369 7.45 -8.64 -12.54
C GLU A 369 8.30 -7.36 -12.63
N LEU A 370 8.73 -6.79 -11.49
CA LEU A 370 9.67 -5.67 -11.47
C LEU A 370 11.01 -6.05 -12.08
N THR A 371 11.53 -7.22 -11.77
CA THR A 371 12.77 -7.76 -12.37
C THR A 371 12.62 -7.94 -13.89
N SER A 372 11.49 -8.49 -14.34
CA SER A 372 11.17 -8.61 -15.77
C SER A 372 11.06 -7.25 -16.45
N MET A 373 10.44 -6.27 -15.79
CA MET A 373 10.32 -4.91 -16.32
C MET A 373 11.69 -4.23 -16.43
N LEU A 374 12.54 -4.38 -15.41
CA LEU A 374 13.91 -3.87 -15.44
C LEU A 374 14.73 -4.44 -16.60
N ALA A 375 14.59 -5.75 -16.88
CA ALA A 375 15.35 -6.44 -17.93
C ALA A 375 14.80 -6.18 -19.34
N ASN A 376 13.48 -6.08 -19.53
CA ASN A 376 12.83 -6.12 -20.85
C ASN A 376 12.12 -4.82 -21.23
N ASP A 377 11.91 -3.89 -20.27
CA ASP A 377 11.16 -2.64 -20.47
C ASP A 377 11.73 -1.53 -19.57
N ARG A 378 12.98 -1.20 -19.86
CA ARG A 378 13.78 -0.26 -19.05
C ARG A 378 13.13 1.11 -18.91
N GLU A 379 12.49 1.62 -19.95
CA GLU A 379 11.84 2.92 -19.93
C GLU A 379 10.71 2.98 -18.89
N ASN A 380 9.84 1.97 -18.87
CA ASN A 380 8.78 1.92 -17.89
C ASN A 380 9.31 1.59 -16.47
N TYR A 381 10.41 0.83 -16.37
CA TYR A 381 11.05 0.62 -15.07
C TYR A 381 11.64 1.90 -14.49
N GLU A 382 12.26 2.75 -15.31
CA GLU A 382 12.77 4.05 -14.87
C GLU A 382 11.63 5.00 -14.45
N LYS A 383 10.49 5.00 -15.17
CA LYS A 383 9.29 5.72 -14.73
C LYS A 383 8.79 5.22 -13.37
N PHE A 384 8.72 3.91 -13.20
CA PHE A 384 8.38 3.27 -11.93
C PHE A 384 9.36 3.67 -10.82
N PHE A 385 10.66 3.57 -11.08
CA PHE A 385 11.69 3.86 -10.09
C PHE A 385 11.71 5.33 -9.68
N ASN A 386 11.47 6.25 -10.61
CA ASN A 386 11.33 7.68 -10.30
C ASN A 386 10.12 7.97 -9.39
N ALA A 387 9.05 7.18 -9.49
CA ALA A 387 7.85 7.35 -8.66
C ALA A 387 7.97 6.64 -7.29
N PHE A 388 8.60 5.46 -7.24
CA PHE A 388 8.56 4.56 -6.07
C PHE A 388 9.93 4.03 -5.63
N GLY A 389 11.03 4.43 -6.27
CA GLY A 389 12.38 3.95 -5.94
C GLY A 389 12.77 4.25 -4.49
N ARG A 390 12.36 5.42 -3.99
CA ARG A 390 12.55 5.79 -2.58
C ARG A 390 11.92 4.75 -1.62
N GLN A 391 10.76 4.20 -1.99
CA GLN A 391 10.08 3.18 -1.18
C GLN A 391 10.85 1.85 -1.17
N LEU A 392 11.46 1.46 -2.29
CA LEU A 392 12.31 0.25 -2.33
C LEU A 392 13.56 0.43 -1.49
N LYS A 393 14.22 1.60 -1.57
CA LYS A 393 15.38 1.94 -0.73
C LYS A 393 15.02 1.95 0.76
N TYR A 394 13.86 2.52 1.09
CA TYR A 394 13.31 2.49 2.45
C TYR A 394 13.07 1.05 2.92
N GLY A 395 12.57 0.17 2.05
CA GLY A 395 12.36 -1.25 2.36
C GLY A 395 13.65 -1.99 2.74
N VAL A 396 14.80 -1.56 2.18
CA VAL A 396 16.11 -2.12 2.58
C VAL A 396 16.55 -1.60 3.95
N ALA A 397 16.30 -0.32 4.26
CA ALA A 397 16.82 0.32 5.46
C ALA A 397 15.95 0.09 6.71
N SER A 398 14.62 0.05 6.56
CA SER A 398 13.66 0.14 7.67
C SER A 398 13.56 -1.12 8.54
N ASP A 399 13.94 -2.29 8.02
CA ASP A 399 13.84 -3.59 8.70
C ASP A 399 15.21 -4.19 9.05
N TYR A 400 16.21 -3.35 9.17
CA TYR A 400 17.60 -3.77 9.42
C TYR A 400 18.15 -4.70 8.34
N GLY A 401 17.65 -4.61 7.11
CA GLY A 401 18.13 -5.35 5.96
C GLY A 401 17.59 -6.77 5.84
N MET A 402 16.47 -7.11 6.45
CA MET A 402 15.87 -8.44 6.28
C MET A 402 15.51 -8.75 4.83
N HIS A 403 15.03 -7.74 4.07
CA HIS A 403 14.66 -7.88 2.66
C HIS A 403 15.75 -7.39 1.68
N LYS A 404 16.97 -7.11 2.16
CA LYS A 404 18.02 -6.54 1.31
C LYS A 404 18.39 -7.41 0.09
N GLU A 405 18.46 -8.72 0.26
CA GLU A 405 18.78 -9.65 -0.82
C GLU A 405 17.67 -9.75 -1.88
N GLU A 406 16.46 -9.42 -1.47
CA GLU A 406 15.31 -9.43 -2.36
C GLU A 406 15.19 -8.16 -3.17
N LEU A 407 15.63 -7.02 -2.61
CA LEU A 407 15.45 -5.70 -3.20
C LEU A 407 16.71 -5.13 -3.89
N GLN A 408 17.92 -5.56 -3.51
CA GLN A 408 19.18 -4.96 -3.97
C GLN A 408 19.30 -4.89 -5.50
N ASP A 409 18.81 -5.91 -6.23
CA ASP A 409 18.88 -5.97 -7.69
C ASP A 409 17.87 -5.03 -8.38
N LEU A 410 16.90 -4.52 -7.63
CA LEU A 410 15.89 -3.57 -8.10
C LEU A 410 16.29 -2.11 -7.87
N LEU A 411 17.35 -1.86 -7.09
CA LEU A 411 17.76 -0.49 -6.77
C LEU A 411 18.56 0.14 -7.90
N MET A 412 18.35 1.44 -8.05
CA MET A 412 19.10 2.25 -9.02
C MET A 412 19.63 3.51 -8.37
N TYR A 413 20.80 3.94 -8.84
CA TYR A 413 21.46 5.17 -8.42
C TYR A 413 22.00 5.90 -9.64
N TYR A 414 22.18 7.21 -9.54
CA TYR A 414 22.69 8.00 -10.65
C TYR A 414 24.20 7.77 -10.81
N SER A 415 24.63 7.42 -12.02
CA SER A 415 26.05 7.16 -12.34
C SER A 415 26.77 8.44 -12.76
N SER A 416 27.96 8.68 -12.19
CA SER A 416 28.85 9.76 -12.61
C SER A 416 29.38 9.60 -14.04
N THR A 417 29.48 8.37 -14.53
CA THR A 417 30.02 8.02 -15.86
C THR A 417 28.92 7.96 -16.90
N GLU A 418 27.85 7.21 -16.62
CA GLU A 418 26.74 7.01 -17.55
C GLU A 418 25.77 8.20 -17.62
N LYS A 419 25.82 9.11 -16.65
CA LYS A 419 24.95 10.29 -16.53
C LYS A 419 23.44 9.95 -16.54
N LYS A 420 23.11 8.77 -16.00
CA LYS A 420 21.76 8.24 -15.88
C LYS A 420 21.64 7.30 -14.68
N LEU A 421 20.44 6.84 -14.39
CA LEU A 421 20.20 5.80 -13.38
C LEU A 421 20.74 4.45 -13.86
N VAL A 422 21.51 3.78 -12.99
CA VAL A 422 22.07 2.45 -13.21
C VAL A 422 21.78 1.54 -12.02
N THR A 423 21.71 0.24 -12.26
CA THR A 423 21.62 -0.76 -11.19
C THR A 423 23.00 -1.03 -10.58
N LEU A 424 23.02 -1.64 -9.40
CA LEU A 424 24.26 -2.09 -8.77
C LEU A 424 24.98 -3.15 -9.63
N SER A 425 24.22 -4.01 -10.34
CA SER A 425 24.81 -5.00 -11.26
C SER A 425 25.51 -4.31 -12.43
N GLU A 426 24.85 -3.35 -13.08
CA GLU A 426 25.42 -2.58 -14.19
C GLU A 426 26.69 -1.82 -13.77
N TYR A 427 26.74 -1.31 -12.53
CA TYR A 427 27.92 -0.68 -11.98
C TYR A 427 29.08 -1.70 -11.84
N VAL A 428 28.82 -2.84 -11.17
CA VAL A 428 29.85 -3.87 -10.93
C VAL A 428 30.39 -4.44 -12.24
N ASP A 429 29.54 -4.60 -13.26
CA ASP A 429 29.94 -5.10 -14.58
C ASP A 429 30.90 -4.13 -15.32
N ARG A 430 30.90 -2.83 -14.95
CA ARG A 430 31.80 -1.80 -15.51
C ARG A 430 33.01 -1.49 -14.62
N MET A 431 33.10 -2.08 -13.42
CA MET A 431 34.22 -1.84 -12.50
C MET A 431 35.56 -2.20 -13.14
N LYS A 432 36.59 -1.39 -12.89
CA LYS A 432 37.95 -1.69 -13.31
C LYS A 432 38.53 -2.82 -12.45
N GLU A 433 39.50 -3.55 -13.00
CA GLU A 433 40.16 -4.69 -12.33
C GLU A 433 40.81 -4.30 -11.00
N ASP A 434 41.41 -3.10 -10.93
CA ASP A 434 42.08 -2.54 -9.76
C ASP A 434 41.12 -1.88 -8.75
N GLN A 435 39.84 -1.75 -9.09
CA GLN A 435 38.84 -1.11 -8.25
C GLN A 435 38.36 -2.06 -7.14
N LYS A 436 38.60 -1.67 -5.87
CA LYS A 436 38.25 -2.50 -4.70
C LYS A 436 36.81 -2.34 -4.22
N PHE A 437 36.24 -1.12 -4.35
CA PHE A 437 34.97 -0.75 -3.75
C PHE A 437 33.97 -0.22 -4.80
N ILE A 438 32.67 -0.29 -4.45
CA ILE A 438 31.62 0.47 -5.10
C ILE A 438 31.63 1.85 -4.46
N TYR A 439 32.05 2.88 -5.21
CA TYR A 439 32.14 4.22 -4.68
C TYR A 439 30.81 4.96 -4.80
N PHE A 440 30.46 5.70 -3.76
CA PHE A 440 29.32 6.61 -3.77
C PHE A 440 29.66 7.95 -3.14
N ALA A 441 28.91 8.97 -3.50
CA ALA A 441 28.99 10.31 -2.90
C ALA A 441 27.58 10.83 -2.67
N VAL A 442 27.38 11.51 -1.53
CA VAL A 442 26.10 12.03 -1.08
C VAL A 442 26.08 13.55 -1.18
N GLY A 443 24.96 14.13 -1.55
CA GLY A 443 24.78 15.57 -1.60
C GLY A 443 23.39 15.97 -2.08
N GLU A 444 23.04 17.24 -1.96
CA GLU A 444 21.68 17.75 -2.24
C GLU A 444 21.22 17.56 -3.69
N ASN A 445 22.15 17.56 -4.62
CA ASN A 445 21.86 17.40 -6.04
C ASN A 445 23.08 16.94 -6.83
N ILE A 446 22.89 16.49 -8.07
CA ILE A 446 23.93 16.00 -8.96
C ILE A 446 25.07 17.00 -9.12
N SER A 447 24.75 18.31 -9.30
CA SER A 447 25.76 19.35 -9.52
C SER A 447 26.62 19.57 -8.27
N SER A 448 26.05 19.53 -7.08
CA SER A 448 26.82 19.65 -5.83
C SER A 448 27.79 18.48 -5.66
N ILE A 449 27.34 17.26 -5.93
CA ILE A 449 28.19 16.05 -5.84
C ILE A 449 29.30 16.09 -6.90
N ASP A 450 28.98 16.57 -8.10
CA ASP A 450 29.94 16.67 -9.21
C ASP A 450 31.13 17.62 -8.86
N ASN A 451 30.91 18.60 -7.99
CA ASN A 451 31.91 19.56 -7.56
C ASN A 451 32.58 19.21 -6.20
N LEU A 452 32.30 18.05 -5.62
CA LEU A 452 32.93 17.65 -4.36
C LEU A 452 34.43 17.34 -4.55
N PRO A 453 35.34 18.03 -3.85
CA PRO A 453 36.77 17.79 -3.94
C PRO A 453 37.17 16.36 -3.60
N GLN A 454 36.44 15.71 -2.68
CA GLN A 454 36.69 14.33 -2.26
C GLN A 454 36.56 13.32 -3.40
N THR A 455 35.85 13.67 -4.49
CA THR A 455 35.67 12.82 -5.67
C THR A 455 36.79 12.97 -6.71
N GLU A 456 37.69 13.97 -6.58
CA GLU A 456 38.72 14.27 -7.57
C GLU A 456 39.64 13.10 -7.88
N LEU A 457 40.15 12.41 -6.84
CA LEU A 457 41.02 11.27 -7.01
C LEU A 457 40.31 10.11 -7.72
N LEU A 458 39.08 9.80 -7.31
CA LEU A 458 38.30 8.75 -7.95
C LEU A 458 38.07 9.04 -9.43
N ARG A 459 37.75 10.26 -9.77
CA ARG A 459 37.60 10.70 -11.17
C ARG A 459 38.89 10.68 -11.95
N SER A 460 40.01 11.11 -11.35
CA SER A 460 41.32 11.08 -12.01
C SER A 460 41.76 9.65 -12.36
N LYS A 461 41.37 8.66 -11.53
CA LYS A 461 41.54 7.24 -11.80
C LYS A 461 40.51 6.67 -12.77
N GLY A 462 39.47 7.48 -13.12
CA GLY A 462 38.36 7.08 -13.98
C GLY A 462 37.45 6.04 -13.36
N TYR A 463 37.29 6.07 -12.04
CA TYR A 463 36.34 5.22 -11.33
C TYR A 463 34.95 5.84 -11.38
N GLU A 464 33.95 5.00 -11.59
CA GLU A 464 32.54 5.39 -11.53
C GLU A 464 32.12 5.66 -10.09
N ILE A 465 31.29 6.69 -9.86
CA ILE A 465 30.78 7.06 -8.55
C ILE A 465 29.25 7.09 -8.64
N LEU A 466 28.56 6.44 -7.71
CA LEU A 466 27.11 6.53 -7.54
C LEU A 466 26.77 7.82 -6.80
N TYR A 467 25.88 8.63 -7.36
CA TYR A 467 25.41 9.86 -6.73
C TYR A 467 24.12 9.60 -5.97
N CYS A 468 24.17 9.89 -4.69
CA CYS A 468 23.11 9.72 -3.72
C CYS A 468 22.50 11.10 -3.41
N THR A 469 21.34 11.38 -3.96
CA THR A 469 20.67 12.69 -3.83
C THR A 469 19.44 12.65 -2.93
N GLU A 470 19.03 11.46 -2.50
CA GLU A 470 17.94 11.24 -1.54
C GLU A 470 18.52 10.86 -0.17
N GLU A 471 17.92 11.36 0.90
CA GLU A 471 18.35 11.06 2.28
C GLU A 471 18.43 9.55 2.56
N ILE A 472 17.53 8.76 1.98
CA ILE A 472 17.49 7.31 2.16
C ILE A 472 18.63 6.57 1.46
N ASP A 473 19.29 7.18 0.47
CA ASP A 473 20.30 6.53 -0.34
C ASP A 473 21.47 5.98 0.49
N GLU A 474 22.02 6.84 1.32
CA GLU A 474 23.14 6.47 2.19
C GLU A 474 22.77 5.37 3.18
N PHE A 475 21.58 5.50 3.81
CA PHE A 475 21.09 4.48 4.74
C PHE A 475 20.90 3.12 4.06
N SER A 476 20.37 3.11 2.84
CA SER A 476 20.18 1.88 2.09
C SER A 476 21.51 1.21 1.72
N LEU A 477 22.51 1.98 1.26
CA LEU A 477 23.85 1.46 0.92
C LEU A 477 24.61 0.96 2.17
N GLN A 478 24.49 1.67 3.30
CA GLN A 478 25.09 1.22 4.56
C GLN A 478 24.43 -0.06 5.08
N THR A 479 23.11 -0.22 4.93
CA THR A 479 22.40 -1.45 5.31
C THR A 479 22.75 -2.62 4.40
N LEU A 480 22.91 -2.38 3.10
CA LEU A 480 23.37 -3.38 2.16
C LEU A 480 24.80 -3.86 2.49
N MET A 481 25.68 -2.97 2.96
CA MET A 481 27.08 -3.19 3.29
C MET A 481 27.96 -3.58 2.08
N GLN A 482 27.48 -4.46 1.23
CA GLN A 482 28.17 -4.95 0.02
C GLN A 482 27.16 -5.41 -1.03
N TYR A 483 27.60 -5.45 -2.28
CA TYR A 483 26.86 -6.05 -3.39
C TYR A 483 27.80 -6.94 -4.22
N LYS A 484 27.46 -8.19 -4.46
CA LYS A 484 28.33 -9.23 -5.04
C LYS A 484 29.70 -9.17 -4.32
N ASP A 485 30.37 -9.45 -3.68
CA ASP A 485 31.68 -9.39 -2.98
C ASP A 485 32.36 -8.00 -2.95
N LYS A 486 31.67 -6.93 -3.39
CA LYS A 486 32.19 -5.56 -3.40
C LYS A 486 31.56 -4.73 -2.31
N LYS A 487 32.33 -4.18 -1.39
CA LYS A 487 31.85 -3.28 -0.34
C LYS A 487 31.58 -1.88 -0.89
N PHE A 488 30.63 -1.19 -0.29
CA PHE A 488 30.40 0.23 -0.55
C PHE A 488 31.43 1.09 0.19
N CYS A 489 31.91 2.14 -0.47
CA CYS A 489 32.81 3.12 0.11
C CYS A 489 32.36 4.54 -0.26
N SER A 490 32.10 5.38 0.74
CA SER A 490 31.82 6.79 0.52
C SER A 490 33.09 7.52 0.03
N ALA A 491 32.92 8.42 -0.93
CA ALA A 491 33.99 9.32 -1.37
C ALA A 491 34.53 10.20 -0.24
N THR A 492 33.74 10.41 0.83
CA THR A 492 34.15 11.16 2.02
C THR A 492 34.91 10.33 3.04
N ASN A 493 35.03 9.01 2.83
CA ASN A 493 35.76 8.13 3.74
C ASN A 493 37.26 8.46 3.72
N ASP A 494 37.95 8.30 4.85
CA ASP A 494 39.40 8.54 4.99
C ASP A 494 40.24 7.54 4.18
N ASP A 495 39.83 6.29 4.06
CA ASP A 495 40.48 5.26 3.24
C ASP A 495 39.64 4.88 2.01
N LEU A 496 40.07 5.24 0.84
CA LEU A 496 39.46 4.86 -0.44
C LEU A 496 40.05 3.54 -1.00
N GLY A 497 40.97 2.89 -0.31
CA GLY A 497 41.66 1.67 -0.79
C GLY A 497 42.50 1.88 -2.04
N ILE A 498 42.87 3.11 -2.35
CA ILE A 498 43.74 3.47 -3.50
C ILE A 498 45.15 3.66 -3.02
N GLU A 499 46.09 2.86 -3.53
CA GLU A 499 47.50 3.03 -3.25
C GLU A 499 48.07 4.18 -4.09
N ASN A 500 48.55 5.24 -3.42
CA ASN A 500 49.32 6.29 -4.05
C ASN A 500 50.81 6.04 -3.77
N ASP A 501 51.55 5.57 -4.77
CA ASP A 501 52.98 5.32 -4.64
C ASP A 501 53.83 6.61 -4.54
N GLU A 502 53.29 7.79 -4.86
CA GLU A 502 54.04 9.04 -4.99
C GLU A 502 54.27 9.79 -3.68
N ASN A 503 53.63 9.45 -2.56
CA ASN A 503 53.58 10.31 -1.36
C ASN A 503 54.36 9.77 -0.13
N LYS A 504 55.23 8.79 -0.26
CA LYS A 504 55.96 8.25 0.91
C LYS A 504 57.09 9.15 1.45
N GLU A 505 57.58 10.12 0.67
CA GLU A 505 58.64 11.02 1.09
C GLU A 505 58.17 12.34 1.71
N GLU A 506 56.92 12.82 1.42
CA GLU A 506 56.40 14.10 1.88
C GLU A 506 55.77 14.09 3.30
N GLU A 507 55.53 12.91 3.90
CA GLU A 507 54.92 12.79 5.24
C GLU A 507 55.76 13.35 6.39
N LYS A 508 57.10 13.51 6.23
CA LYS A 508 57.99 13.97 7.31
C LYS A 508 58.12 15.48 7.44
N ASP A 509 57.97 16.22 6.35
CA ASP A 509 58.13 17.68 6.37
C ASP A 509 56.82 18.44 6.70
N SER A 510 55.68 17.79 6.54
CA SER A 510 54.36 18.43 6.70
C SER A 510 53.84 18.47 8.16
N SER A 511 54.46 17.79 9.10
CA SER A 511 53.90 17.63 10.47
C SER A 511 53.76 18.95 11.25
N ALA A 512 54.62 19.92 10.99
CA ALA A 512 54.58 21.21 11.70
C ALA A 512 53.39 22.07 11.32
N ILE A 513 53.03 22.16 10.04
CA ILE A 513 51.90 22.93 9.58
C ILE A 513 50.57 22.27 9.96
N LEU A 514 50.47 20.93 9.90
CA LEU A 514 49.29 20.20 10.31
C LEU A 514 48.99 20.41 11.81
N THR A 515 50.06 20.34 12.64
CA THR A 515 49.96 20.63 14.10
C THR A 515 49.51 22.06 14.35
N PHE A 516 50.10 23.04 13.66
CA PHE A 516 49.71 24.44 13.76
C PHE A 516 48.24 24.67 13.42
N VAL A 517 47.75 24.12 12.33
CA VAL A 517 46.34 24.24 11.91
C VAL A 517 45.43 23.58 12.95
N LYS A 518 45.79 22.38 13.47
CA LYS A 518 45.02 21.69 14.50
C LYS A 518 44.95 22.50 15.78
N GLU A 519 46.06 23.07 16.22
CA GLU A 519 46.09 23.95 17.40
C GLU A 519 45.27 25.23 17.22
N THR A 520 45.29 25.82 16.03
CA THR A 520 44.52 27.02 15.67
C THR A 520 43.01 26.75 15.67
N LEU A 521 42.56 25.62 15.10
CA LEU A 521 41.15 25.28 14.98
C LEU A 521 40.59 24.60 16.26
N GLY A 522 41.44 24.06 17.12
CA GLY A 522 41.04 23.45 18.37
C GLY A 522 40.01 22.33 18.22
N ASP A 523 38.89 22.44 18.92
CA ASP A 523 37.82 21.43 18.93
C ASP A 523 36.91 21.48 17.70
N LYS A 524 37.10 22.44 16.79
CA LYS A 524 36.34 22.50 15.53
C LYS A 524 36.61 21.31 14.61
N VAL A 525 37.78 20.70 14.73
CA VAL A 525 38.18 19.48 13.97
C VAL A 525 38.75 18.44 14.91
N SER A 526 38.53 17.18 14.66
CA SER A 526 39.13 16.07 15.42
C SER A 526 40.61 15.92 15.06
N GLU A 527 40.93 16.09 13.79
CA GLU A 527 42.26 15.85 13.21
C GLU A 527 42.50 16.75 11.99
N VAL A 528 43.76 17.05 11.70
CA VAL A 528 44.21 17.69 10.46
C VAL A 528 45.24 16.81 9.80
N VAL A 529 45.06 16.47 8.53
CA VAL A 529 45.92 15.55 7.81
C VAL A 529 46.31 16.09 6.42
N ALA A 530 47.42 15.59 5.89
CA ALA A 530 47.76 15.84 4.48
C ALA A 530 46.86 14.98 3.58
N SER A 531 46.17 15.61 2.64
CA SER A 531 45.21 14.93 1.79
C SER A 531 45.94 14.06 0.74
N LYS A 532 45.40 12.85 0.59
CA LYS A 532 45.77 11.93 -0.50
C LYS A 532 44.77 11.93 -1.65
N LYS A 533 43.70 12.73 -1.52
CA LYS A 533 42.52 12.74 -2.41
C LYS A 533 42.42 14.00 -3.26
N LEU A 534 42.91 15.11 -2.72
CA LEU A 534 42.79 16.42 -3.36
C LEU A 534 43.82 16.56 -4.50
N VAL A 535 43.33 17.00 -5.65
CA VAL A 535 44.18 17.28 -6.84
C VAL A 535 44.24 18.78 -7.07
N SER A 536 43.11 19.46 -7.21
CA SER A 536 43.02 20.89 -7.55
C SER A 536 42.57 21.78 -6.39
N HIS A 537 41.85 21.27 -5.42
CA HIS A 537 41.35 22.05 -4.29
C HIS A 537 42.35 22.09 -3.14
N PRO A 538 42.38 23.22 -2.39
CA PRO A 538 43.29 23.39 -1.26
C PRO A 538 42.93 22.56 -0.02
N VAL A 539 41.66 22.28 0.17
CA VAL A 539 41.12 21.74 1.41
C VAL A 539 39.82 21.00 1.20
N CYS A 540 39.56 19.98 2.01
CA CYS A 540 38.22 19.40 2.18
C CYS A 540 38.01 18.90 3.61
N LEU A 541 36.74 18.62 3.95
CA LEU A 541 36.38 17.90 5.18
C LEU A 541 36.03 16.45 4.84
N THR A 542 36.46 15.54 5.69
CA THR A 542 36.04 14.14 5.70
C THR A 542 35.48 13.77 7.07
N ALA A 543 34.62 12.77 7.09
CA ALA A 543 34.02 12.27 8.32
C ALA A 543 34.79 11.04 8.79
N LYS A 544 35.21 11.01 10.06
CA LYS A 544 35.80 9.85 10.71
C LYS A 544 34.75 9.16 11.59
N GLY A 545 34.69 7.83 11.51
CA GLY A 545 33.69 7.07 12.27
C GLY A 545 32.43 6.76 11.45
N GLY A 546 31.37 6.32 12.09
CA GLY A 546 30.19 5.78 11.41
C GLY A 546 29.13 6.82 10.98
N ILE A 547 29.31 8.12 11.28
CA ILE A 547 28.35 9.18 10.98
C ILE A 547 28.91 10.08 9.90
N SER A 548 28.21 10.18 8.76
CA SER A 548 28.53 11.13 7.70
C SER A 548 27.96 12.54 7.99
N PHE A 549 28.37 13.55 7.19
CA PHE A 549 27.82 14.90 7.31
C PHE A 549 26.34 14.95 6.94
N GLU A 550 25.90 14.15 5.98
CA GLU A 550 24.49 14.09 5.61
C GLU A 550 23.63 13.41 6.69
N MET A 551 24.18 12.37 7.32
CA MET A 551 23.53 11.78 8.49
C MET A 551 23.44 12.79 9.67
N GLU A 552 24.49 13.56 9.91
CA GLU A 552 24.46 14.66 10.92
C GLU A 552 23.34 15.65 10.59
N LYS A 553 23.22 16.10 9.32
CA LYS A 553 22.15 17.00 8.89
C LYS A 553 20.77 16.38 9.10
N TYR A 554 20.59 15.12 8.73
CA TYR A 554 19.34 14.40 8.90
C TYR A 554 18.94 14.29 10.38
N PHE A 555 19.86 13.84 11.24
CA PHE A 555 19.58 13.71 12.68
C PHE A 555 19.28 15.07 13.32
N ASN A 556 19.99 16.12 12.95
CA ASN A 556 19.69 17.47 13.44
C ASN A 556 18.32 17.99 12.98
N ALA A 557 17.84 17.61 11.81
CA ALA A 557 16.51 17.96 11.32
C ALA A 557 15.38 17.19 12.03
N VAL A 558 15.58 15.89 12.29
CA VAL A 558 14.57 15.01 12.89
C VAL A 558 14.59 15.05 14.43
N GLN A 559 15.78 15.12 15.02
CA GLN A 559 16.01 15.14 16.49
C GLN A 559 17.10 16.15 16.85
N PRO A 560 16.79 17.46 16.90
CA PRO A 560 17.77 18.51 17.16
C PRO A 560 18.60 18.31 18.44
N ASP A 561 18.01 17.66 19.44
CA ASP A 561 18.63 17.41 20.76
C ASP A 561 19.46 16.11 20.81
N SER A 562 19.59 15.37 19.72
CA SER A 562 20.32 14.09 19.69
C SER A 562 21.82 14.26 19.96
N GLY A 563 22.37 15.43 19.68
CA GLY A 563 23.80 15.73 19.84
C GLY A 563 24.72 14.92 18.92
N MET A 564 24.17 14.21 17.94
CA MET A 564 24.94 13.41 16.98
C MET A 564 25.69 14.32 16.01
N LYS A 565 27.02 14.28 16.08
CA LYS A 565 27.90 15.06 15.19
C LYS A 565 28.92 14.14 14.55
N ALA A 566 29.19 14.34 13.26
CA ALA A 566 30.28 13.69 12.56
C ALA A 566 31.63 14.21 13.10
N GLN A 567 32.59 13.31 13.28
CA GLN A 567 33.96 13.69 13.62
C GLN A 567 34.62 14.27 12.37
N ARG A 568 34.91 15.57 12.40
CA ARG A 568 35.45 16.34 11.27
C ARG A 568 36.96 16.18 11.18
N VAL A 569 37.47 15.66 10.09
CA VAL A 569 38.89 15.63 9.73
C VAL A 569 39.10 16.66 8.61
N LEU A 570 40.01 17.62 8.83
CA LEU A 570 40.39 18.58 7.81
C LEU A 570 41.57 18.02 6.99
N GLU A 571 41.37 17.87 5.70
CA GLU A 571 42.42 17.44 4.77
C GLU A 571 42.98 18.64 4.02
N LEU A 572 44.31 18.81 4.03
CA LEU A 572 45.04 19.86 3.33
C LEU A 572 45.78 19.32 2.13
N ASN A 573 45.66 19.96 0.98
CA ASN A 573 46.47 19.70 -0.20
C ASN A 573 47.80 20.45 -0.07
N MET A 574 48.86 19.73 0.37
CA MET A 574 50.18 20.32 0.62
C MET A 574 50.83 20.93 -0.61
N ASN A 575 50.42 20.51 -1.80
CA ASN A 575 50.91 21.04 -3.08
C ASN A 575 50.19 22.28 -3.57
N HIS A 576 49.06 22.64 -2.98
CA HIS A 576 48.28 23.80 -3.40
C HIS A 576 48.89 25.13 -2.96
N SER A 577 48.87 26.13 -3.82
CA SER A 577 49.44 27.45 -3.57
C SER A 577 48.94 28.15 -2.30
N ALA A 578 47.64 28.00 -1.96
CA ALA A 578 47.05 28.56 -0.75
C ALA A 578 47.64 27.93 0.53
N VAL A 579 47.88 26.64 0.54
CA VAL A 579 48.49 25.92 1.69
C VAL A 579 49.94 26.32 1.83
N LYS A 580 50.68 26.41 0.73
CA LYS A 580 52.07 26.93 0.70
C LYS A 580 52.18 28.37 1.19
N ALA A 581 51.20 29.22 0.85
CA ALA A 581 51.14 30.60 1.33
C ALA A 581 50.90 30.64 2.86
N MET A 582 50.03 29.79 3.37
CA MET A 582 49.83 29.61 4.81
C MET A 582 51.11 29.15 5.51
N GLU A 583 51.81 28.14 4.99
CA GLU A 583 53.07 27.62 5.52
C GLU A 583 54.15 28.73 5.60
N SER A 584 54.29 29.52 4.54
CA SER A 584 55.20 30.67 4.50
C SER A 584 54.80 31.74 5.54
N ALA A 585 53.49 31.98 5.76
CA ALA A 585 52.98 32.90 6.75
C ALA A 585 53.24 32.45 8.21
N VAL A 586 53.26 31.12 8.49
CA VAL A 586 53.64 30.61 9.82
C VAL A 586 55.00 31.09 10.25
N GLN A 587 55.92 31.28 9.31
CA GLN A 587 57.32 31.74 9.59
C GLN A 587 57.44 33.27 9.65
N THR A 588 56.57 34.01 8.99
CA THR A 588 56.70 35.49 8.81
C THR A 588 55.65 36.29 9.55
N ASP A 589 54.40 35.81 9.61
CA ASP A 589 53.27 36.49 10.22
C ASP A 589 52.25 35.44 10.74
N ILE A 590 52.37 35.08 11.99
CA ILE A 590 51.60 34.01 12.61
C ILE A 590 50.11 34.36 12.69
N GLU A 591 49.74 35.63 12.84
CA GLU A 591 48.35 36.06 12.87
C GLU A 591 47.70 35.94 11.50
N LYS A 592 48.42 36.20 10.42
CA LYS A 592 47.97 35.99 9.06
C LYS A 592 47.84 34.47 8.76
N ALA A 593 48.76 33.67 9.28
CA ALA A 593 48.67 32.20 9.15
C ALA A 593 47.41 31.62 9.84
N LYS A 594 47.06 32.12 11.04
CA LYS A 594 45.81 31.74 11.74
C LYS A 594 44.57 32.09 10.88
N LYS A 595 44.55 33.30 10.30
CA LYS A 595 43.49 33.72 9.42
C LYS A 595 43.34 32.78 8.19
N TYR A 596 44.44 32.35 7.60
CA TYR A 596 44.42 31.37 6.51
C TYR A 596 43.84 30.02 6.95
N ALA A 597 44.23 29.52 8.12
CA ALA A 597 43.70 28.28 8.64
C ALA A 597 42.17 28.33 8.86
N GLU A 598 41.69 29.44 9.45
CA GLU A 598 40.25 29.67 9.65
C GLU A 598 39.49 29.83 8.34
N LEU A 599 40.09 30.55 7.35
CA LEU A 599 39.51 30.72 6.02
C LEU A 599 39.34 29.37 5.32
N LEU A 600 40.42 28.57 5.29
CA LEU A 600 40.39 27.25 4.64
C LEU A 600 39.36 26.31 5.32
N TYR A 601 39.27 26.34 6.65
CA TYR A 601 38.27 25.55 7.37
C TYR A 601 36.84 25.98 7.01
N ASN A 602 36.54 27.28 6.98
CA ASN A 602 35.22 27.77 6.61
C ASN A 602 34.89 27.47 5.14
N GLN A 603 35.86 27.52 4.25
CA GLN A 603 35.70 27.09 2.84
C GLN A 603 35.36 25.59 2.77
N ALA A 604 36.03 24.76 3.57
CA ALA A 604 35.76 23.33 3.64
C ALA A 604 34.34 23.02 4.17
N LEU A 605 33.84 23.82 5.14
CA LEU A 605 32.44 23.75 5.59
C LEU A 605 31.46 24.06 4.46
N LEU A 606 31.68 25.17 3.73
CA LEU A 606 30.83 25.55 2.59
C LEU A 606 30.78 24.46 1.52
N ILE A 607 31.93 23.92 1.17
CA ILE A 607 32.04 22.84 0.17
C ILE A 607 31.30 21.58 0.65
N ALA A 608 31.35 21.26 1.94
CA ALA A 608 30.64 20.14 2.53
C ALA A 608 29.14 20.42 2.75
N GLY A 609 28.64 21.61 2.37
CA GLY A 609 27.25 22.00 2.61
C GLY A 609 26.90 22.14 4.08
N LEU A 610 27.91 22.40 4.93
CA LEU A 610 27.71 22.61 6.36
C LEU A 610 27.59 24.10 6.68
N PRO A 611 26.78 24.46 7.68
CA PRO A 611 26.62 25.87 8.04
C PRO A 611 27.90 26.44 8.63
N ILE A 612 28.24 27.69 8.26
CA ILE A 612 29.25 28.49 8.93
C ILE A 612 28.62 29.06 10.20
N GLU A 613 29.28 28.92 11.36
CA GLU A 613 28.77 29.38 12.66
C GLU A 613 28.54 30.89 12.68
N ASN A 614 29.48 31.66 12.09
CA ASN A 614 29.39 33.12 12.03
C ASN A 614 29.71 33.62 10.60
N PRO A 615 28.71 33.75 9.71
CA PRO A 615 28.94 34.23 8.35
C PRO A 615 29.50 35.66 8.25
N GLY A 616 29.21 36.51 9.25
CA GLY A 616 29.75 37.87 9.34
C GLY A 616 31.27 37.88 9.56
N GLU A 617 31.75 37.15 10.53
CA GLU A 617 33.19 36.99 10.80
C GLU A 617 33.92 36.38 9.60
N TYR A 618 33.30 35.40 8.91
CA TYR A 618 33.87 34.84 7.69
C TYR A 618 34.01 35.90 6.58
N ALA A 619 33.02 36.76 6.38
CA ALA A 619 33.10 37.86 5.41
C ALA A 619 34.21 38.85 5.77
N ASP A 620 34.30 39.26 7.04
CA ASP A 620 35.35 40.15 7.52
C ASP A 620 36.74 39.51 7.38
N LEU A 621 36.86 38.21 7.64
CA LEU A 621 38.11 37.47 7.46
C LEU A 621 38.55 37.46 6.00
N VAL A 622 37.65 37.19 5.05
CA VAL A 622 37.94 37.26 3.60
C VAL A 622 38.40 38.65 3.24
N CYS A 623 37.67 39.71 3.63
CA CYS A 623 38.03 41.09 3.32
C CYS A 623 39.39 41.47 3.91
N SER A 624 39.71 41.02 5.13
CA SER A 624 40.99 41.32 5.78
C SER A 624 42.22 40.71 5.11
N LEU A 625 42.04 39.71 4.27
CA LEU A 625 43.09 39.01 3.52
C LEU A 625 43.24 39.55 2.09
N MET A 626 42.33 40.42 1.65
CA MET A 626 42.39 41.07 0.33
C MET A 626 43.22 42.38 0.34
N VAL A 627 43.66 42.83 1.52
CA VAL A 627 44.38 44.13 1.70
C VAL A 627 45.85 43.88 1.96
#